data_cc9dc103e2c6eb3720dd35a611c3fb6a
#
_entry.id   cc9dc103e2c6eb3720dd35a611c3fb6a
#
_cell.length_a   1.000
_cell.length_b   1.000
_cell.length_c   1.000
_cell.angle_alpha   90.00
_cell.angle_beta   90.00
_cell.angle_gamma   90.00
#
_symmetry.space_group_name_H-M   'P 1'
#
loop_
_entity.id
_entity.type
_entity.pdbx_description
1 polymer ?
#
loop_
_entity_poly.entity_id
_entity_poly.type
_entity_poly.pdbx_seq_one_letter_code
_entity_poly.pdbx_strand_id
1 'polypeptide(L)'
;MHLSFGTNKPMNIFKGWENHTERISANWKRLVKPDDTVILPGDFSWGLKLEETKKDFEFLENLPGKKILLKGNHDLWWSTSKKLREFLDNNKFNSVDFVFINCAVCEGYAVAGTRGWFFDDKPDPKILRRE
;
A
#
# COMPACT_ATOMS: atom_id res chain seq x y z
N MET A 1 -3.77 5.71 1.10
CA MET A 1 -4.00 5.83 2.57
C MET A 1 -3.19 6.97 3.17
N HIS A 2 -2.01 7.21 2.66
CA HIS A 2 -1.11 8.30 3.10
C HIS A 2 -0.81 8.24 4.61
N LEU A 3 -0.53 7.04 5.11
CA LEU A 3 -0.16 6.84 6.52
C LEU A 3 1.20 7.49 6.82
N SER A 4 1.40 7.90 8.05
CA SER A 4 2.62 8.61 8.47
C SER A 4 2.99 8.35 9.94
N PHE A 5 2.65 7.17 10.46
CA PHE A 5 2.95 6.82 11.86
C PHE A 5 4.45 6.72 12.16
N GLY A 6 5.26 6.44 11.14
CA GLY A 6 6.72 6.38 11.25
C GLY A 6 7.43 7.67 10.80
N THR A 7 6.69 8.68 10.35
CA THR A 7 7.25 9.91 9.78
C THR A 7 6.54 11.16 10.32
N ASN A 8 7.20 12.32 10.23
CA ASN A 8 6.58 13.58 10.62
C ASN A 8 5.91 14.27 9.43
N LYS A 9 4.88 13.63 8.86
CA LYS A 9 4.06 14.18 7.76
C LYS A 9 2.58 14.05 8.08
N PRO A 10 2.05 14.87 9.01
CA PRO A 10 0.66 14.75 9.44
C PRO A 10 -0.29 15.17 8.32
N MET A 11 -1.27 14.32 8.03
CA MET A 11 -2.30 14.60 7.02
C MET A 11 -3.44 15.49 7.55
N ASN A 12 -3.59 15.62 8.86
CA ASN A 12 -4.62 16.44 9.50
C ASN A 12 -4.47 17.95 9.28
N ILE A 13 -3.38 18.39 8.66
CA ILE A 13 -3.21 19.77 8.19
C ILE A 13 -4.09 20.10 6.98
N PHE A 14 -4.59 19.10 6.28
CA PHE A 14 -5.48 19.27 5.14
C PHE A 14 -6.92 19.16 5.57
N LYS A 15 -7.77 20.09 5.12
CA LYS A 15 -9.20 20.08 5.40
C LYS A 15 -9.84 18.77 4.94
N GLY A 16 -10.58 18.12 5.83
CA GLY A 16 -11.26 16.84 5.57
C GLY A 16 -10.43 15.60 5.85
N TRP A 17 -9.16 15.77 6.27
CA TRP A 17 -8.28 14.67 6.66
C TRP A 17 -8.15 14.49 8.17
N GLU A 18 -8.92 15.25 8.95
CA GLU A 18 -8.94 15.12 10.40
C GLU A 18 -9.35 13.69 10.79
N ASN A 19 -8.59 13.09 11.68
CA ASN A 19 -8.79 11.72 12.18
C ASN A 19 -8.97 10.68 11.06
N HIS A 20 -8.26 10.86 9.92
CA HIS A 20 -8.46 10.00 8.76
C HIS A 20 -8.11 8.53 9.05
N THR A 21 -7.09 8.26 9.87
CA THR A 21 -6.67 6.90 10.24
C THR A 21 -7.71 6.20 11.10
N GLU A 22 -8.30 6.89 12.07
CA GLU A 22 -9.38 6.38 12.91
C GLU A 22 -10.64 6.11 12.08
N ARG A 23 -10.97 7.02 11.17
CA ARG A 23 -12.11 6.88 10.25
C ARG A 23 -11.91 5.69 9.29
N ILE A 24 -10.70 5.52 8.74
CA ILE A 24 -10.35 4.38 7.91
C ILE A 24 -10.50 3.10 8.72
N SER A 25 -9.91 3.02 9.91
CA SER A 25 -9.98 1.83 10.77
C SER A 25 -11.42 1.46 11.14
N ALA A 26 -12.23 2.43 11.55
CA ALA A 26 -13.61 2.19 11.91
C ALA A 26 -14.45 1.67 10.74
N ASN A 27 -14.34 2.30 9.57
CA ASN A 27 -15.05 1.86 8.37
C ASN A 27 -14.54 0.51 7.86
N TRP A 28 -13.24 0.28 7.89
CA TRP A 28 -12.65 -0.99 7.49
C TRP A 28 -13.19 -2.15 8.32
N LYS A 29 -13.12 -2.04 9.66
CA LYS A 29 -13.63 -3.06 10.58
C LYS A 29 -15.14 -3.30 10.45
N ARG A 30 -15.90 -2.30 10.00
CA ARG A 30 -17.33 -2.43 9.76
C ARG A 30 -17.66 -3.16 8.46
N LEU A 31 -16.83 -2.97 7.42
CA LEU A 31 -17.12 -3.43 6.06
C LEU A 31 -16.37 -4.70 5.65
N VAL A 32 -15.13 -4.88 6.13
CA VAL A 32 -14.25 -5.96 5.69
C VAL A 32 -14.31 -7.10 6.68
N LYS A 33 -14.55 -8.30 6.15
CA LYS A 33 -14.56 -9.57 6.89
C LYS A 33 -13.15 -10.20 6.89
N PRO A 34 -12.87 -11.15 7.81
CA PRO A 34 -11.57 -11.81 7.85
C PRO A 34 -11.15 -12.51 6.56
N ASP A 35 -12.11 -13.04 5.80
CA ASP A 35 -11.86 -13.79 4.55
C ASP A 35 -11.82 -12.89 3.31
N ASP A 36 -12.19 -11.62 3.42
CA ASP A 36 -12.16 -10.68 2.29
C ASP A 36 -10.73 -10.35 1.89
N THR A 37 -10.55 -9.98 0.62
CA THR A 37 -9.31 -9.42 0.11
C THR A 37 -9.51 -7.97 -0.30
N VAL A 38 -8.68 -7.09 0.22
CA VAL A 38 -8.71 -5.64 -0.07
C VAL A 38 -7.52 -5.26 -0.92
N ILE A 39 -7.81 -4.63 -2.06
CA ILE A 39 -6.78 -4.11 -2.98
C ILE A 39 -6.53 -2.64 -2.64
N LEU A 40 -5.27 -2.31 -2.38
CA LEU A 40 -4.80 -0.96 -2.11
C LEU A 40 -3.99 -0.46 -3.32
N PRO A 41 -4.54 0.44 -4.14
CA PRO A 41 -3.94 0.83 -5.41
C PRO A 41 -2.74 1.77 -5.29
N GLY A 42 -2.17 1.93 -4.10
CA GLY A 42 -0.96 2.70 -3.84
C GLY A 42 -1.17 3.89 -2.90
N ASP A 43 -0.13 4.71 -2.79
CA ASP A 43 -0.04 5.83 -1.86
C ASP A 43 -0.36 5.41 -0.42
N PHE A 44 0.32 4.32 -0.02
CA PHE A 44 0.08 3.68 1.26
C PHE A 44 0.70 4.49 2.41
N SER A 45 1.99 4.82 2.30
CA SER A 45 2.78 5.44 3.37
C SER A 45 3.64 6.60 2.86
N TRP A 46 3.85 7.58 3.72
CA TRP A 46 4.79 8.69 3.53
C TRP A 46 6.24 8.36 3.91
N GLY A 47 6.58 7.13 4.24
CA GLY A 47 7.95 6.72 4.46
C GLY A 47 8.83 7.00 3.24
N LEU A 48 10.08 7.38 3.44
CA LEU A 48 11.08 7.50 2.39
C LEU A 48 11.90 6.21 2.25
N LYS A 49 12.00 5.46 3.35
CA LYS A 49 12.68 4.17 3.44
C LYS A 49 11.71 3.11 3.96
N LEU A 50 11.95 1.87 3.60
CA LEU A 50 11.08 0.75 3.97
C LEU A 50 10.94 0.61 5.50
N GLU A 51 12.01 0.83 6.24
CA GLU A 51 12.02 0.73 7.71
C GLU A 51 11.11 1.77 8.38
N GLU A 52 10.95 2.94 7.76
CA GLU A 52 10.08 4.01 8.27
C GLU A 52 8.60 3.66 8.16
N THR A 53 8.24 2.72 7.29
CA THR A 53 6.85 2.30 7.06
C THR A 53 6.37 1.24 8.05
N LYS A 54 7.22 0.75 8.94
CA LYS A 54 6.90 -0.36 9.85
C LYS A 54 5.61 -0.12 10.65
N LYS A 55 5.46 1.05 11.25
CA LYS A 55 4.25 1.39 12.02
C LYS A 55 2.99 1.48 11.15
N ASP A 56 3.14 1.88 9.89
CA ASP A 56 2.06 1.94 8.93
C ASP A 56 1.61 0.52 8.55
N PHE A 57 2.56 -0.41 8.37
CA PHE A 57 2.28 -1.83 8.16
C PHE A 57 1.70 -2.50 9.40
N GLU A 58 2.15 -2.15 10.61
CA GLU A 58 1.54 -2.61 11.86
C GLU A 58 0.06 -2.21 11.95
N PHE A 59 -0.24 -0.95 11.60
CA PHE A 59 -1.64 -0.49 11.51
C PHE A 59 -2.44 -1.33 10.50
N LEU A 60 -1.90 -1.57 9.30
CA LEU A 60 -2.57 -2.32 8.25
C LEU A 60 -2.77 -3.80 8.65
N GLU A 61 -1.77 -4.44 9.25
CA GLU A 61 -1.84 -5.83 9.72
C GLU A 61 -2.94 -6.05 10.74
N ASN A 62 -3.19 -5.06 11.61
CA ASN A 62 -4.25 -5.10 12.62
C ASN A 62 -5.67 -4.91 12.05
N LEU A 63 -5.81 -4.65 10.77
CA LEU A 63 -7.12 -4.58 10.11
C LEU A 63 -7.50 -5.96 9.54
N PRO A 64 -8.80 -6.33 9.55
CA PRO A 64 -9.24 -7.63 9.03
C PRO A 64 -9.05 -7.77 7.53
N GLY A 65 -9.05 -9.03 7.05
CA GLY A 65 -8.94 -9.39 5.65
C GLY A 65 -7.50 -9.45 5.14
N LYS A 66 -7.30 -9.99 3.95
CA LYS A 66 -6.03 -9.97 3.21
C LYS A 66 -5.87 -8.63 2.50
N LYS A 67 -4.65 -8.13 2.37
CA LYS A 67 -4.35 -6.86 1.71
C LYS A 67 -3.37 -7.10 0.57
N ILE A 68 -3.68 -6.58 -0.60
CA ILE A 68 -2.79 -6.59 -1.77
C ILE A 68 -2.44 -5.13 -2.08
N LEU A 69 -1.18 -4.77 -1.89
CA LEU A 69 -0.68 -3.44 -2.19
C LEU A 69 -0.16 -3.34 -3.61
N LEU A 70 -0.48 -2.22 -4.27
CA LEU A 70 0.18 -1.76 -5.48
C LEU A 70 1.02 -0.53 -5.15
N LYS A 71 1.99 -0.24 -6.00
CA LYS A 71 2.86 0.92 -5.81
C LYS A 71 2.20 2.19 -6.34
N GLY A 72 1.96 3.16 -5.47
CA GLY A 72 1.60 4.53 -5.84
C GLY A 72 2.82 5.42 -6.14
N ASN A 73 2.57 6.65 -6.60
CA ASN A 73 3.65 7.60 -6.92
C ASN A 73 4.31 8.18 -5.66
N HIS A 74 3.62 8.21 -4.53
CA HIS A 74 4.16 8.65 -3.24
C HIS A 74 4.83 7.54 -2.42
N ASP A 75 4.76 6.27 -2.85
CA ASP A 75 5.42 5.17 -2.15
C ASP A 75 6.93 5.13 -2.48
N LEU A 76 7.65 6.14 -2.02
CA LEU A 76 9.11 6.30 -2.26
C LEU A 76 9.93 5.22 -1.54
N TRP A 77 9.39 4.66 -0.45
CA TRP A 77 9.96 3.54 0.32
C TRP A 77 9.99 2.22 -0.45
N TRP A 78 9.22 2.11 -1.53
CA TRP A 78 9.07 0.86 -2.29
C TRP A 78 10.42 0.35 -2.81
N SER A 79 10.70 -0.91 -2.56
CA SER A 79 11.98 -1.55 -2.86
C SER A 79 11.82 -2.73 -3.83
N THR A 80 12.86 -3.55 -3.98
CA THR A 80 12.78 -4.78 -4.77
C THR A 80 11.82 -5.79 -4.13
N SER A 81 11.20 -6.65 -4.93
CA SER A 81 10.28 -7.69 -4.43
C SER A 81 10.93 -8.55 -3.34
N LYS A 82 12.23 -8.87 -3.47
CA LYS A 82 12.97 -9.62 -2.46
C LYS A 82 13.00 -8.88 -1.11
N LYS A 83 13.39 -7.61 -1.11
CA LYS A 83 13.45 -6.80 0.13
C LYS A 83 12.09 -6.59 0.76
N LEU A 84 11.05 -6.40 -0.06
CA LEU A 84 9.68 -6.27 0.44
C LEU A 84 9.22 -7.55 1.12
N ARG A 85 9.45 -8.72 0.51
CA ARG A 85 9.11 -10.01 1.13
C ARG A 85 9.87 -10.24 2.43
N GLU A 86 11.19 -10.05 2.42
CA GLU A 86 12.01 -10.15 3.63
C GLU A 86 11.52 -9.22 4.74
N PHE A 87 11.09 -8.01 4.40
CA PHE A 87 10.53 -7.05 5.37
C PHE A 87 9.20 -7.54 5.96
N LEU A 88 8.28 -8.02 5.12
CA LEU A 88 7.00 -8.56 5.58
C LEU A 88 7.21 -9.78 6.49
N ASP A 89 8.06 -10.73 6.07
CA ASP A 89 8.35 -11.97 6.81
C ASP A 89 9.00 -11.68 8.18
N ASN A 90 10.04 -10.82 8.19
CA ASN A 90 10.76 -10.47 9.41
C ASN A 90 9.89 -9.76 10.44
N ASN A 91 8.87 -9.02 10.01
CA ASN A 91 7.94 -8.32 10.88
C ASN A 91 6.62 -9.09 11.11
N LYS A 92 6.47 -10.29 10.51
CA LYS A 92 5.27 -11.13 10.61
C LYS A 92 3.99 -10.44 10.11
N PHE A 93 4.11 -9.67 9.05
CA PHE A 93 2.97 -9.07 8.35
C PHE A 93 2.37 -10.10 7.38
N ASN A 94 1.61 -11.04 7.91
CA ASN A 94 1.15 -12.23 7.21
C ASN A 94 -0.11 -11.97 6.35
N SER A 95 -0.85 -10.91 6.64
CA SER A 95 -2.07 -10.57 5.92
C SER A 95 -1.83 -9.62 4.74
N VAL A 96 -0.57 -9.20 4.52
CA VAL A 96 -0.19 -8.22 3.50
C VAL A 96 0.66 -8.89 2.42
N ASP A 97 0.29 -8.69 1.18
CA ASP A 97 1.08 -9.03 -0.01
C ASP A 97 1.14 -7.82 -0.95
N PHE A 98 1.86 -7.91 -2.04
CA PHE A 98 2.00 -6.85 -3.02
C PHE A 98 2.03 -7.38 -4.45
N VAL A 99 1.56 -6.55 -5.38
CA VAL A 99 1.63 -6.79 -6.82
C VAL A 99 2.52 -5.74 -7.46
N PHE A 100 3.60 -6.21 -8.10
CA PHE A 100 4.55 -5.39 -8.84
C PHE A 100 5.24 -6.23 -9.91
N ILE A 101 4.82 -6.07 -11.16
CA ILE A 101 5.29 -6.87 -12.31
C ILE A 101 5.02 -8.39 -12.11
N ASN A 102 3.97 -8.71 -11.37
CA ASN A 102 3.46 -10.05 -11.14
C ASN A 102 1.93 -9.99 -11.05
N CYS A 103 1.30 -11.13 -10.84
CA CYS A 103 -0.12 -11.16 -10.50
C CYS A 103 -0.35 -11.97 -9.22
N ALA A 104 -1.39 -11.60 -8.49
CA ALA A 104 -1.95 -12.38 -7.40
C ALA A 104 -3.28 -12.98 -7.85
N VAL A 105 -3.59 -14.21 -7.41
CA VAL A 105 -4.90 -14.81 -7.65
C VAL A 105 -5.73 -14.68 -6.37
N CYS A 106 -6.92 -14.12 -6.51
CA CYS A 106 -7.84 -13.86 -5.42
C CYS A 106 -9.25 -14.21 -5.86
N GLU A 107 -9.91 -15.13 -5.16
CA GLU A 107 -11.30 -15.56 -5.42
C GLU A 107 -11.58 -15.94 -6.89
N GLY A 108 -10.59 -16.54 -7.56
CA GLY A 108 -10.70 -16.92 -8.98
C GLY A 108 -10.39 -15.79 -9.97
N TYR A 109 -10.06 -14.60 -9.50
CA TYR A 109 -9.64 -13.46 -10.33
C TYR A 109 -8.14 -13.27 -10.28
N ALA A 110 -7.54 -12.90 -11.41
CA ALA A 110 -6.15 -12.45 -11.47
C ALA A 110 -6.10 -10.94 -11.18
N VAL A 111 -5.37 -10.57 -10.13
CA VAL A 111 -5.09 -9.17 -9.79
C VAL A 111 -3.70 -8.84 -10.28
N ALA A 112 -3.63 -8.06 -11.34
CA ALA A 112 -2.39 -7.53 -11.89
C ALA A 112 -2.36 -6.02 -11.69
N GLY A 113 -1.17 -5.45 -11.54
CA GLY A 113 -1.03 -4.01 -11.33
C GLY A 113 0.20 -3.46 -12.01
N THR A 114 0.02 -2.28 -12.58
CA THR A 114 1.05 -1.43 -13.14
C THR A 114 0.93 -0.04 -12.53
N ARG A 115 1.95 0.77 -12.66
CA ARG A 115 1.96 2.13 -12.08
C ARG A 115 0.86 3.02 -12.62
N GLY A 116 0.60 2.97 -13.94
CA GLY A 116 -0.48 3.71 -14.60
C GLY A 116 -0.50 5.22 -14.33
N TRP A 117 0.64 5.82 -13.95
CA TRP A 117 0.68 7.21 -13.45
C TRP A 117 0.63 8.28 -14.53
N PHE A 118 0.95 7.89 -15.74
CA PHE A 118 1.15 8.85 -16.82
C PHE A 118 0.11 8.64 -17.91
N PHE A 119 -0.79 9.60 -17.97
CA PHE A 119 -1.69 9.81 -19.10
C PHE A 119 -1.23 11.02 -19.96
N ASP A 120 -0.01 11.50 -19.73
CA ASP A 120 0.54 12.65 -20.45
C ASP A 120 1.00 12.26 -21.86
N ASP A 121 0.86 13.19 -22.80
CA ASP A 121 1.28 13.04 -24.20
C ASP A 121 2.80 12.80 -24.38
N LYS A 122 3.58 12.91 -23.30
CA LYS A 122 5.03 12.66 -23.27
C LYS A 122 5.43 11.82 -22.06
N PRO A 123 5.05 10.55 -22.01
CA PRO A 123 5.49 9.66 -20.94
C PRO A 123 7.00 9.46 -20.99
N ASP A 124 7.67 9.40 -19.83
CA ASP A 124 9.09 9.07 -19.76
C ASP A 124 9.32 7.65 -20.32
N PRO A 125 10.08 7.50 -21.43
CA PRO A 125 10.31 6.20 -22.06
C PRO A 125 10.97 5.17 -21.13
N LYS A 126 11.69 5.62 -20.10
CA LYS A 126 12.32 4.74 -19.11
C LYS A 126 11.31 4.12 -18.16
N ILE A 127 10.22 4.82 -17.90
CA ILE A 127 9.13 4.31 -17.05
C ILE A 127 8.27 3.33 -17.85
N LEU A 128 7.87 3.70 -19.06
CA LEU A 128 7.10 2.81 -19.96
C LEU A 128 7.78 1.47 -20.23
N ARG A 129 9.10 1.41 -20.24
CA ARG A 129 9.86 0.17 -20.46
C ARG A 129 9.89 -0.75 -19.24
N ARG A 130 9.46 -0.29 -18.07
CA ARG A 130 9.46 -1.05 -16.82
C ARG A 130 8.08 -1.58 -16.44
N GLU A 131 7.06 -1.13 -17.11
CA GLU A 131 5.67 -1.55 -16.93
C GLU A 131 5.29 -2.62 -17.97
#